data_3a3b1803ac201c1d86bfb375e19f6fed
#
_entry.id   3a3b1803ac201c1d86bfb375e19f6fed
#
_cell.length_a   1.000
_cell.length_b   1.000
_cell.length_c   1.000
_cell.angle_alpha   90.00
_cell.angle_beta   90.00
_cell.angle_gamma   90.00
#
_symmetry.space_group_name_H-M   'P 1'
#
loop_
_entity.id
_entity.type
_entity.pdbx_description
1 polymer ?
#
loop_
_entity_poly.entity_id
_entity_poly.type
_entity_poly.pdbx_seq_one_letter_code
_entity_poly.pdbx_strand_id
1 'polypeptide(L)'
;ELRPASLVVIMGVAGSGKTTIGEGLARALGWSFADADQFHPAANVAKMSAGIPLTDEDRAPWLAALHAHLVTCRARGESAVVTCS
;
A
#
# COMPACT_ATOMS: atom_id res chain seq x y z
N GLU A 1 0.39 -14.90 -23.99
CA GLU A 1 1.09 -13.62 -23.93
C GLU A 1 1.25 -13.14 -22.50
N LEU A 2 2.46 -12.84 -22.10
CA LEU A 2 2.76 -12.32 -20.78
C LEU A 2 2.73 -10.80 -20.82
N ARG A 3 1.80 -10.22 -20.09
CA ARG A 3 1.75 -8.77 -19.93
C ARG A 3 2.54 -8.37 -18.69
N PRO A 4 3.30 -7.27 -18.74
CA PRO A 4 3.94 -6.79 -17.53
C PRO A 4 2.90 -6.39 -16.48
N ALA A 5 3.18 -6.67 -15.24
CA ALA A 5 2.34 -6.22 -14.15
C ALA A 5 2.41 -4.69 -14.05
N SER A 6 1.29 -4.07 -13.75
CA SER A 6 1.18 -2.63 -13.58
C SER A 6 0.91 -2.27 -12.13
N LEU A 7 1.41 -1.12 -11.73
CA LEU A 7 1.20 -0.59 -10.38
C LEU A 7 0.58 0.80 -10.48
N VAL A 8 -0.56 0.97 -9.82
CA VAL A 8 -1.20 2.28 -9.65
C VAL A 8 -1.14 2.65 -8.19
N VAL A 9 -0.57 3.83 -7.90
CA VAL A 9 -0.49 4.35 -6.54
C VAL A 9 -1.43 5.54 -6.41
N ILE A 10 -2.37 5.47 -5.47
CA ILE A 10 -3.29 6.56 -5.16
C ILE A 10 -2.82 7.20 -3.86
N MET A 11 -2.44 8.46 -3.92
CA MET A 11 -1.94 9.22 -2.78
C MET A 11 -2.98 10.23 -2.31
N GLY A 12 -2.96 10.51 -1.04
CA GLY A 12 -3.85 11.50 -0.44
C GLY A 12 -3.81 11.43 1.07
N VAL A 13 -4.37 12.45 1.72
CA VAL A 13 -4.46 12.48 3.17
C VAL A 13 -5.54 11.51 3.66
N ALA A 14 -5.42 11.07 4.91
CA ALA A 14 -6.42 10.23 5.54
C ALA A 14 -7.79 10.92 5.48
N GLY A 15 -8.83 10.16 5.19
CA GLY A 15 -10.19 10.68 5.11
C GLY A 15 -10.57 11.31 3.76
N SER A 16 -9.67 11.26 2.76
CA SER A 16 -9.95 11.81 1.42
C SER A 16 -10.77 10.86 0.53
N GLY A 17 -11.14 9.68 1.04
CA GLY A 17 -11.86 8.68 0.26
C GLY A 17 -10.98 7.84 -0.66
N LYS A 18 -9.67 7.92 -0.55
CA LYS A 18 -8.76 7.19 -1.42
C LYS A 18 -8.90 5.68 -1.35
N THR A 19 -9.23 5.13 -0.18
CA THR A 19 -9.45 3.69 -0.01
C THR A 19 -10.65 3.22 -0.82
N THR A 20 -11.76 3.92 -0.75
CA THR A 20 -12.97 3.61 -1.51
C THR A 20 -12.71 3.69 -3.01
N ILE A 21 -12.00 4.73 -3.45
CA ILE A 21 -11.63 4.91 -4.86
C ILE A 21 -10.69 3.78 -5.30
N GLY A 22 -9.68 3.48 -4.49
CA GLY A 22 -8.70 2.43 -4.79
C GLY A 22 -9.31 1.05 -4.89
N GLU A 23 -10.18 0.69 -3.95
CA GLU A 23 -10.88 -0.59 -3.97
C GLU A 23 -11.80 -0.70 -5.19
N GLY A 24 -12.53 0.36 -5.51
CA GLY A 24 -13.41 0.40 -6.67
C GLY A 24 -12.63 0.24 -7.97
N LEU A 25 -11.51 0.93 -8.10
CA LEU A 25 -10.65 0.84 -9.28
C LEU A 25 -10.07 -0.58 -9.42
N ALA A 26 -9.54 -1.14 -8.35
CA ALA A 26 -8.97 -2.49 -8.37
C ALA A 26 -10.02 -3.52 -8.77
N ARG A 27 -11.23 -3.42 -8.24
CA ARG A 27 -12.34 -4.31 -8.58
C ARG A 27 -12.72 -4.18 -10.04
N ALA A 28 -12.81 -2.96 -10.55
CA ALA A 28 -13.18 -2.71 -11.96
C ALA A 28 -12.12 -3.26 -12.92
N LEU A 29 -10.85 -3.22 -12.54
CA LEU A 29 -9.74 -3.70 -13.36
C LEU A 29 -9.41 -5.18 -13.13
N GLY A 30 -9.97 -5.81 -12.10
CA GLY A 30 -9.60 -7.17 -11.70
C GLY A 30 -8.18 -7.23 -11.12
N TRP A 31 -7.71 -6.16 -10.49
CA TRP A 31 -6.38 -6.04 -9.92
C TRP A 31 -6.40 -6.25 -8.40
N SER A 32 -5.25 -6.56 -7.83
CA SER A 32 -5.08 -6.62 -6.38
C SER A 32 -5.18 -5.22 -5.78
N PHE A 33 -5.69 -5.14 -4.55
CA PHE A 33 -5.75 -3.91 -3.79
C PHE A 33 -4.95 -4.04 -2.50
N ALA A 34 -4.21 -3.00 -2.14
CA ALA A 34 -3.55 -2.91 -0.85
C ALA A 34 -3.53 -1.46 -0.37
N ASP A 35 -3.71 -1.29 0.93
CA ASP A 35 -3.49 -0.02 1.59
C ASP A 35 -2.09 -0.06 2.22
N ALA A 36 -1.21 0.84 1.80
CA ALA A 36 0.17 0.87 2.28
C ALA A 36 0.24 1.01 3.81
N ASP A 37 -0.72 1.68 4.42
CA ASP A 37 -0.76 1.86 5.88
C ASP A 37 -0.94 0.53 6.63
N GLN A 38 -1.49 -0.49 5.99
CA GLN A 38 -1.68 -1.82 6.59
C GLN A 38 -0.37 -2.57 6.83
N PHE A 39 0.71 -2.12 6.22
CA PHE A 39 2.02 -2.78 6.35
C PHE A 39 2.84 -2.23 7.51
N HIS A 40 2.34 -1.25 8.26
CA HIS A 40 3.04 -0.74 9.42
C HIS A 40 3.08 -1.75 10.55
N PRO A 41 4.26 -1.96 11.19
CA PRO A 41 4.35 -2.75 12.42
C PRO A 41 3.51 -2.13 13.54
N ALA A 42 3.14 -2.93 14.53
CA ALA A 42 2.36 -2.46 15.68
C ALA A 42 3.03 -1.28 16.40
N ALA A 43 4.36 -1.26 16.48
CA ALA A 43 5.09 -0.15 17.09
C ALA A 43 4.85 1.17 16.35
N ASN A 44 4.80 1.14 15.01
CA ASN A 44 4.51 2.32 14.20
C ASN A 44 3.07 2.78 14.39
N VAL A 45 2.13 1.84 14.42
CA VAL A 45 0.72 2.15 14.66
C VAL A 45 0.54 2.83 16.01
N ALA A 46 1.22 2.34 17.04
CA ALA A 46 1.17 2.94 18.37
C ALA A 46 1.71 4.37 18.37
N LYS A 47 2.82 4.62 17.69
CA LYS A 47 3.39 5.98 17.56
C LYS A 47 2.43 6.91 16.83
N MET A 48 1.88 6.47 15.70
CA MET A 48 0.94 7.28 14.92
C MET A 48 -0.30 7.62 15.73
N SER A 49 -0.85 6.67 16.49
CA SER A 49 -1.99 6.90 17.37
C SER A 49 -1.70 7.89 18.49
N ALA A 50 -0.45 7.94 18.97
CA ALA A 50 -0.01 8.88 19.99
C ALA A 50 0.42 10.24 19.43
N GLY A 51 0.36 10.43 18.11
CA GLY A 51 0.80 11.67 17.46
C GLY A 51 2.31 11.82 17.40
N ILE A 52 3.05 10.72 17.55
CA ILE A 52 4.52 10.72 17.50
C ILE A 52 4.96 10.51 16.05
N PRO A 53 5.78 11.43 15.47
CA PRO A 53 6.29 11.26 14.12
C PRO A 53 7.16 10.01 13.98
N LEU A 54 7.05 9.33 12.83
CA LEU A 54 7.90 8.18 12.54
C LEU A 54 9.27 8.65 12.05
N THR A 55 10.32 7.99 12.53
CA THR A 55 11.68 8.19 12.03
C THR A 55 11.90 7.35 10.77
N ASP A 56 13.03 7.57 10.09
CA ASP A 56 13.41 6.73 8.94
C ASP A 56 13.61 5.28 9.36
N GLU A 57 14.15 5.05 10.57
CA GLU A 57 14.32 3.71 11.13
C GLU A 57 12.96 3.02 11.36
N ASP A 58 11.98 3.77 11.85
CA ASP A 58 10.62 3.26 12.06
C ASP A 58 9.97 2.84 10.73
N ARG A 59 10.24 3.59 9.67
CA ARG A 59 9.65 3.33 8.35
C ARG A 59 10.31 2.19 7.59
N ALA A 60 11.56 1.86 7.91
CA ALA A 60 12.30 0.82 7.19
C ALA A 60 11.58 -0.53 7.13
N PRO A 61 11.08 -1.11 8.25
CA PRO A 61 10.33 -2.36 8.17
C PRO A 61 9.00 -2.23 7.43
N TRP A 62 8.35 -1.08 7.50
CA TRP A 62 7.14 -0.80 6.74
C TRP A 62 7.41 -0.83 5.25
N LEU A 63 8.43 -0.11 4.79
CA LEU A 63 8.82 -0.08 3.38
C LEU A 63 9.25 -1.46 2.88
N ALA A 64 9.96 -2.21 3.71
CA ALA A 64 10.37 -3.57 3.37
C ALA A 64 9.17 -4.51 3.19
N ALA A 65 8.16 -4.41 4.07
CA ALA A 65 6.96 -5.22 3.97
C ALA A 65 6.14 -4.86 2.73
N LEU A 66 5.99 -3.57 2.43
CA LEU A 66 5.30 -3.10 1.25
C LEU A 66 6.03 -3.56 -0.02
N HIS A 67 7.35 -3.42 -0.04
CA HIS A 67 8.17 -3.88 -1.15
C HIS A 67 8.00 -5.39 -1.40
N ALA A 68 8.05 -6.19 -0.34
CA ALA A 68 7.86 -7.64 -0.45
C ALA A 68 6.49 -7.99 -1.04
N HIS A 69 5.44 -7.27 -0.64
CA HIS A 69 4.10 -7.46 -1.21
C HIS A 69 4.09 -7.16 -2.71
N LEU A 70 4.67 -6.05 -3.12
CA LEU A 70 4.72 -5.65 -4.53
C LEU A 70 5.54 -6.62 -5.37
N VAL A 71 6.66 -7.12 -4.84
CA VAL A 71 7.47 -8.14 -5.51
C VAL A 71 6.68 -9.43 -5.70
N THR A 72 5.91 -9.84 -4.70
CA THR A 72 5.05 -11.02 -4.78
C THR A 72 3.98 -10.85 -5.88
N CYS A 73 3.33 -9.70 -5.93
CA CYS A 73 2.35 -9.41 -6.99
C CYS A 73 3.00 -9.47 -8.37
N ARG A 74 4.17 -8.87 -8.53
CA ARG A 74 4.90 -8.89 -9.79
C ARG A 74 5.28 -10.32 -10.21
N ALA A 75 5.73 -11.13 -9.27
CA ALA A 75 6.12 -12.52 -9.54
C ALA A 75 4.93 -13.36 -10.02
N ARG A 76 3.72 -13.01 -9.57
CA ARG A 76 2.47 -13.67 -10.00
C ARG A 76 1.89 -13.07 -11.27
N GLY A 77 2.49 -12.02 -11.82
CA GLY A 77 1.94 -11.28 -12.94
C GLY A 77 0.68 -10.49 -12.59
N GLU A 78 0.44 -10.24 -11.32
CA GLU A 78 -0.71 -9.47 -10.85
C GLU A 78 -0.42 -7.99 -10.86
N SER A 79 -1.32 -7.22 -11.43
CA SER A 79 -1.29 -5.77 -11.29
C SER A 79 -1.94 -5.37 -9.97
N ALA A 80 -1.52 -4.25 -9.42
CA ALA A 80 -1.96 -3.84 -8.09
C ALA A 80 -2.33 -2.36 -8.03
N VAL A 81 -3.31 -2.05 -7.19
CA VAL A 81 -3.65 -0.69 -6.78
C VAL A 81 -3.25 -0.54 -5.33
N VAL A 82 -2.45 0.47 -5.02
CA VAL A 82 -1.98 0.75 -3.65
C VAL A 82 -2.39 2.16 -3.28
N THR A 83 -3.02 2.30 -2.12
CA THR A 83 -3.31 3.60 -1.54
C THR A 83 -2.25 3.97 -0.53
N CYS A 84 -1.85 5.23 -0.48
CA CYS A 84 -0.82 5.72 0.42
C CYS A 84 -1.18 7.12 0.95
N SER A 85 -1.01 7.30 2.22
CA SER A 85 -1.24 8.60 2.85
C SER A 85 -0.03 9.52 2.73
#